data_4950f4deaced55d47048a0a649670bb5
#
_entry.id   4950f4deaced55d47048a0a649670bb5
#
_cell.length_a   1.000
_cell.length_b   1.000
_cell.length_c   1.000
_cell.angle_alpha   90.00
_cell.angle_beta   90.00
_cell.angle_gamma   90.00
#
_symmetry.space_group_name_H-M   'P 1'
#
loop_
_entity.id
_entity.type
_entity.pdbx_description
1 polymer ?
#
loop_
_entity_poly.entity_id
_entity_poly.type
_entity_poly.pdbx_seq_one_letter_code
_entity_poly.pdbx_strand_id
1 'polypeptide(L)'
;DVVVVFGGDGTILRAAELAEPGTPLLGVNLGHVGFLAEAEPEDVTFVVESLIERRWSVEERTRLNVSVLHEGTIVGGTWAVNEVSLEKGTRERMINVLVEVDGRPLSRWGCDGVVCATPTGSTAYAFSAGGPVVWPEVAALLVVPLSAHALFARPLVVSPSSSIALDLEPESQAVLWADGRRTIDVLPGDRLVVSADEQPVRFARL
;
A
#
# COMPACT_ATOMS: atom_id res chain seq x y z
N ASP A 1 -24.44 -3.29 6.78
CA ASP A 1 -24.31 -3.34 5.30
C ASP A 1 -22.95 -3.90 4.95
N VAL A 2 -22.83 -4.53 3.78
CA VAL A 2 -21.60 -5.09 3.22
C VAL A 2 -21.59 -4.86 1.71
N VAL A 3 -20.46 -4.56 1.13
CA VAL A 3 -20.29 -4.44 -0.34
C VAL A 3 -19.73 -5.76 -0.85
N VAL A 4 -20.48 -6.43 -1.72
CA VAL A 4 -20.02 -7.65 -2.39
C VAL A 4 -19.32 -7.28 -3.70
N VAL A 5 -18.10 -7.75 -3.86
CA VAL A 5 -17.23 -7.42 -4.98
C VAL A 5 -16.94 -8.67 -5.79
N PHE A 6 -17.38 -8.69 -7.02
CA PHE A 6 -17.11 -9.78 -7.96
C PHE A 6 -15.89 -9.43 -8.82
N GLY A 7 -14.77 -10.13 -8.63
CA GLY A 7 -13.54 -9.90 -9.37
C GLY A 7 -12.28 -10.26 -8.56
N GLY A 8 -11.13 -10.00 -9.15
CA GLY A 8 -9.82 -10.20 -8.48
C GLY A 8 -9.42 -9.01 -7.61
N ASP A 9 -8.19 -9.10 -7.04
CA ASP A 9 -7.66 -8.12 -6.08
C ASP A 9 -7.75 -6.67 -6.59
N GLY A 10 -7.45 -6.40 -7.85
CA GLY A 10 -7.57 -5.05 -8.42
C GLY A 10 -8.98 -4.48 -8.40
N THR A 11 -10.02 -5.34 -8.53
CA THR A 11 -11.42 -4.92 -8.41
C THR A 11 -11.78 -4.64 -6.96
N ILE A 12 -11.26 -5.43 -6.03
CA ILE A 12 -11.46 -5.25 -4.59
C ILE A 12 -10.80 -3.95 -4.12
N LEU A 13 -9.58 -3.66 -4.57
CA LEU A 13 -8.90 -2.38 -4.28
C LEU A 13 -9.71 -1.18 -4.80
N ARG A 14 -10.29 -1.31 -6.00
CA ARG A 14 -11.18 -0.26 -6.54
C ARG A 14 -12.46 -0.12 -5.73
N ALA A 15 -13.04 -1.22 -5.26
CA ALA A 15 -14.23 -1.18 -4.40
C ALA A 15 -13.92 -0.48 -3.06
N ALA A 16 -12.73 -0.71 -2.50
CA ALA A 16 -12.27 -0.01 -1.29
C ALA A 16 -12.20 1.52 -1.48
N GLU A 17 -11.88 1.99 -2.69
CA GLU A 17 -11.87 3.42 -3.02
C GLU A 17 -13.27 4.03 -3.13
N LEU A 18 -14.27 3.24 -3.51
CA LEU A 18 -15.63 3.70 -3.82
C LEU A 18 -16.62 3.47 -2.66
N ALA A 19 -16.32 2.53 -1.78
CA ALA A 19 -17.17 2.21 -0.65
C ALA A 19 -17.15 3.33 0.40
N GLU A 20 -18.26 3.49 1.11
CA GLU A 20 -18.29 4.39 2.26
C GLU A 20 -17.28 3.92 3.33
N PRO A 21 -16.55 4.84 3.97
CA PRO A 21 -15.59 4.50 5.00
C PRO A 21 -16.19 3.59 6.08
N GLY A 22 -15.50 2.49 6.36
CA GLY A 22 -15.92 1.52 7.37
C GLY A 22 -16.90 0.45 6.88
N THR A 23 -17.36 0.51 5.62
CA THR A 23 -18.18 -0.58 5.04
C THR A 23 -17.31 -1.79 4.73
N PRO A 24 -17.62 -2.99 5.27
CA PRO A 24 -16.88 -4.20 4.94
C PRO A 24 -17.03 -4.61 3.48
N LEU A 25 -15.96 -5.11 2.90
CA LEU A 25 -15.89 -5.64 1.54
C LEU A 25 -15.84 -7.16 1.57
N LEU A 26 -16.71 -7.82 0.83
CA LEU A 26 -16.65 -9.27 0.60
C LEU A 26 -16.22 -9.51 -0.85
N GLY A 27 -15.03 -10.02 -1.06
CA GLY A 27 -14.53 -10.38 -2.39
C GLY A 27 -14.96 -11.78 -2.80
N VAL A 28 -15.57 -11.90 -3.98
CA VAL A 28 -15.81 -13.18 -4.66
C VAL A 28 -14.93 -13.21 -5.91
N ASN A 29 -13.97 -14.12 -5.94
CA ASN A 29 -13.05 -14.25 -7.05
C ASN A 29 -13.76 -14.78 -8.30
N LEU A 30 -13.45 -14.24 -9.46
CA LEU A 30 -14.06 -14.69 -10.73
C LEU A 30 -13.05 -15.34 -11.69
N GLY A 31 -11.85 -15.71 -11.22
CA GLY A 31 -10.97 -16.35 -12.16
C GLY A 31 -9.55 -16.69 -11.70
N HIS A 32 -8.81 -15.82 -11.12
CA HIS A 32 -7.42 -16.08 -10.73
C HIS A 32 -7.26 -15.93 -9.23
N VAL A 33 -6.51 -16.86 -8.63
CA VAL A 33 -6.23 -16.84 -7.19
C VAL A 33 -5.73 -15.45 -6.77
N GLY A 34 -6.51 -14.79 -5.90
CA GLY A 34 -6.18 -13.51 -5.29
C GLY A 34 -5.93 -13.69 -3.79
N PHE A 35 -5.37 -12.67 -3.16
CA PHE A 35 -5.09 -12.65 -1.72
C PHE A 35 -6.17 -11.91 -0.91
N LEU A 36 -7.06 -11.18 -1.59
CA LEU A 36 -8.09 -10.36 -0.96
C LEU A 36 -9.49 -10.98 -1.02
N ALA A 37 -9.75 -11.84 -2.02
CA ALA A 37 -11.03 -12.53 -2.15
C ALA A 37 -11.21 -13.59 -1.08
N GLU A 38 -12.46 -13.77 -0.63
CA GLU A 38 -12.86 -14.73 0.41
C GLU A 38 -13.45 -16.01 -0.18
N ALA A 39 -14.07 -15.92 -1.35
CA ALA A 39 -14.83 -17.01 -1.96
C ALA A 39 -14.52 -17.14 -3.44
N GLU A 40 -14.69 -18.34 -3.96
CA GLU A 40 -14.60 -18.66 -5.39
C GLU A 40 -16.00 -18.66 -6.05
N PRO A 41 -16.11 -18.70 -7.39
CA PRO A 41 -17.40 -18.64 -8.08
C PRO A 41 -18.37 -19.74 -7.68
N GLU A 42 -17.87 -20.92 -7.32
CA GLU A 42 -18.66 -22.07 -6.91
C GLU A 42 -19.33 -21.87 -5.55
N ASP A 43 -18.81 -20.95 -4.75
CA ASP A 43 -19.28 -20.67 -3.38
C ASP A 43 -20.40 -19.64 -3.33
N VAL A 44 -20.85 -19.08 -4.47
CA VAL A 44 -21.81 -17.97 -4.50
C VAL A 44 -23.08 -18.26 -3.71
N THR A 45 -23.60 -19.50 -3.76
CA THR A 45 -24.79 -19.87 -2.99
C THR A 45 -24.53 -19.77 -1.49
N PHE A 46 -23.40 -20.29 -1.01
CA PHE A 46 -22.98 -20.21 0.38
C PHE A 46 -22.74 -18.75 0.82
N VAL A 47 -22.14 -17.94 -0.06
CA VAL A 47 -21.97 -16.49 0.17
C VAL A 47 -23.31 -15.81 0.40
N VAL A 48 -24.29 -16.03 -0.49
CA VAL A 48 -25.61 -15.42 -0.39
C VAL A 48 -26.32 -15.86 0.89
N GLU A 49 -26.31 -17.14 1.21
CA GLU A 49 -26.91 -17.66 2.45
C GLU A 49 -26.27 -17.04 3.69
N SER A 50 -24.93 -16.98 3.72
CA SER A 50 -24.18 -16.38 4.82
C SER A 50 -24.48 -14.90 5.01
N LEU A 51 -24.66 -14.15 3.90
CA LEU A 51 -25.03 -12.74 3.95
C LEU A 51 -26.46 -12.54 4.48
N ILE A 52 -27.42 -13.34 4.01
CA ILE A 52 -28.82 -13.27 4.47
C ILE A 52 -28.91 -13.59 5.98
N GLU A 53 -28.19 -14.60 6.42
CA GLU A 53 -28.19 -15.05 7.80
C GLU A 53 -27.21 -14.22 8.69
N ARG A 54 -26.50 -13.25 8.11
CA ARG A 54 -25.48 -12.44 8.79
C ARG A 54 -24.37 -13.26 9.45
N ARG A 55 -24.03 -14.40 8.86
CA ARG A 55 -22.96 -15.30 9.32
C ARG A 55 -21.62 -14.88 8.70
N TRP A 56 -21.10 -13.74 9.08
CA TRP A 56 -19.80 -13.25 8.69
C TRP A 56 -19.18 -12.39 9.80
N SER A 57 -17.89 -12.34 9.84
CA SER A 57 -17.10 -11.50 10.74
C SER A 57 -16.41 -10.37 9.99
N VAL A 58 -15.91 -9.37 10.71
CA VAL A 58 -15.14 -8.27 10.11
C VAL A 58 -13.67 -8.44 10.47
N GLU A 59 -12.83 -8.50 9.45
CA GLU A 59 -11.38 -8.39 9.57
C GLU A 59 -10.96 -6.96 9.21
N GLU A 60 -10.24 -6.30 10.10
CA GLU A 60 -9.66 -4.99 9.84
C GLU A 60 -8.22 -5.14 9.33
N ARG A 61 -7.92 -4.47 8.20
CA ARG A 61 -6.59 -4.45 7.61
C ARG A 61 -6.05 -3.03 7.59
N THR A 62 -4.82 -2.90 8.03
CA THR A 62 -4.09 -1.63 7.97
C THR A 62 -4.05 -1.11 6.55
N ARG A 63 -4.28 0.18 6.37
CA ARG A 63 -3.96 0.91 5.15
C ARG A 63 -2.88 1.95 5.44
N LEU A 64 -2.19 2.40 4.41
CA LEU A 64 -1.23 3.49 4.49
C LEU A 64 -1.94 4.82 4.31
N ASN A 65 -1.50 5.83 5.05
CA ASN A 65 -1.74 7.24 4.78
C ASN A 65 -0.45 7.87 4.26
N VAL A 66 -0.55 8.70 3.23
CA VAL A 66 0.59 9.40 2.63
C VAL A 66 0.28 10.87 2.46
N SER A 67 1.18 11.70 2.94
CA SER A 67 1.17 13.14 2.71
C SER A 67 2.39 13.54 1.88
N VAL A 68 2.17 14.39 0.89
CA VAL A 68 3.23 15.03 0.09
C VAL A 68 3.38 16.46 0.59
N LEU A 69 4.60 16.82 0.98
CA LEU A 69 4.94 18.14 1.50
C LEU A 69 5.93 18.83 0.57
N HIS A 70 5.64 20.09 0.26
CA HIS A 70 6.56 21.01 -0.41
C HIS A 70 6.90 22.15 0.56
N GLU A 71 8.20 22.35 0.84
CA GLU A 71 8.66 23.37 1.81
C GLU A 71 7.92 23.30 3.17
N GLY A 72 7.61 22.09 3.65
CA GLY A 72 6.93 21.87 4.92
C GLY A 72 5.42 22.03 4.90
N THR A 73 4.83 22.41 3.75
CA THR A 73 3.38 22.55 3.58
C THR A 73 2.82 21.32 2.86
N ILE A 74 1.72 20.75 3.35
CA ILE A 74 1.04 19.63 2.68
C ILE A 74 0.41 20.14 1.38
N VAL A 75 0.86 19.59 0.25
CA VAL A 75 0.38 19.94 -1.11
C VAL A 75 -0.45 18.83 -1.74
N GLY A 76 -0.44 17.63 -1.15
CA GLY A 76 -1.21 16.50 -1.63
C GLY A 76 -1.19 15.35 -0.64
N GLY A 77 -2.00 14.34 -0.91
CA GLY A 77 -2.03 13.14 -0.11
C GLY A 77 -2.92 12.06 -0.70
N THR A 78 -2.70 10.84 -0.26
CA THR A 78 -3.47 9.66 -0.67
C THR A 78 -3.35 8.58 0.39
N TRP A 79 -4.04 7.46 0.17
CA TRP A 79 -3.94 6.28 1.01
C TRP A 79 -3.79 5.02 0.14
N ALA A 80 -3.37 3.89 0.71
CA ALA A 80 -3.25 2.64 -0.02
C ALA A 80 -3.56 1.43 0.87
N VAL A 81 -4.13 0.39 0.29
CA VAL A 81 -4.38 -0.91 0.95
C VAL A 81 -3.13 -1.77 0.90
N ASN A 82 -2.53 -1.90 -0.26
CA ASN A 82 -1.32 -2.69 -0.47
C ASN A 82 -0.06 -1.86 -0.23
N GLU A 83 0.23 -0.91 -1.11
CA GLU A 83 1.45 -0.14 -1.06
C GLU A 83 1.33 1.22 -1.72
N VAL A 84 2.26 2.08 -1.36
CA VAL A 84 2.63 3.23 -2.17
C VAL A 84 4.05 3.05 -2.66
N SER A 85 4.31 3.47 -3.90
CA SER A 85 5.66 3.51 -4.45
C SER A 85 6.01 4.90 -4.95
N LEU A 86 7.18 5.38 -4.55
CA LEU A 86 7.81 6.56 -5.14
C LEU A 86 8.74 6.06 -6.23
N GLU A 87 8.44 6.37 -7.49
CA GLU A 87 9.18 5.84 -8.63
C GLU A 87 9.70 6.98 -9.51
N LYS A 88 10.84 6.75 -10.17
CA LYS A 88 11.40 7.70 -11.14
C LYS A 88 10.41 8.02 -12.25
N GLY A 89 10.30 9.28 -12.60
CA GLY A 89 9.40 9.76 -13.68
C GLY A 89 9.92 9.47 -15.08
N THR A 90 11.23 9.23 -15.25
CA THR A 90 11.88 8.98 -16.54
C THR A 90 12.70 7.70 -16.54
N ARG A 91 12.85 7.05 -17.69
CA ARG A 91 13.59 5.78 -17.82
C ARG A 91 15.10 5.90 -17.63
N GLU A 92 15.66 7.10 -17.73
CA GLU A 92 17.10 7.28 -17.95
C GLU A 92 17.92 7.53 -16.68
N ARG A 93 17.30 7.99 -15.59
CA ARG A 93 18.03 8.35 -14.37
C ARG A 93 17.40 7.76 -13.13
N MET A 94 18.26 7.31 -12.22
CA MET A 94 17.85 6.97 -10.87
C MET A 94 17.42 8.24 -10.13
N ILE A 95 16.50 8.08 -9.19
CA ILE A 95 16.20 9.13 -8.21
C ILE A 95 17.11 8.96 -7.00
N ASN A 96 17.41 10.06 -6.33
CA ASN A 96 18.10 10.06 -5.05
C ASN A 96 17.08 10.39 -3.96
N VAL A 97 16.96 9.49 -2.99
CA VAL A 97 15.99 9.58 -1.91
C VAL A 97 16.71 9.41 -0.57
N LEU A 98 16.55 10.38 0.34
CA LEU A 98 16.90 10.20 1.73
C LEU A 98 15.72 9.52 2.44
N VAL A 99 15.98 8.38 3.03
CA VAL A 99 14.98 7.60 3.79
C VAL A 99 15.19 7.83 5.27
N GLU A 100 14.12 8.21 5.96
CA GLU A 100 14.10 8.38 7.41
C GLU A 100 13.02 7.49 8.03
N VAL A 101 13.26 7.03 9.25
CA VAL A 101 12.26 6.35 10.08
C VAL A 101 12.22 7.06 11.44
N ASP A 102 11.03 7.49 11.84
CA ASP A 102 10.79 8.21 13.11
C ASP A 102 11.71 9.44 13.28
N GLY A 103 11.90 10.20 12.20
CA GLY A 103 12.73 11.39 12.15
C GLY A 103 14.24 11.12 12.22
N ARG A 104 14.67 9.86 12.08
CA ARG A 104 16.07 9.47 12.06
C ARG A 104 16.49 9.11 10.64
N PRO A 105 17.46 9.81 10.05
CA PRO A 105 18.02 9.44 8.77
C PRO A 105 18.60 8.03 8.82
N LEU A 106 18.14 7.18 7.89
CA LEU A 106 18.57 5.79 7.80
C LEU A 106 19.62 5.60 6.70
N SER A 107 19.29 6.01 5.50
CA SER A 107 20.13 5.84 4.32
C SER A 107 19.73 6.78 3.20
N ARG A 108 20.68 7.05 2.31
CA ARG A 108 20.45 7.76 1.06
C ARG A 108 20.59 6.75 -0.07
N TRP A 109 19.53 6.61 -0.87
CA TRP A 109 19.47 5.62 -1.95
C TRP A 109 19.43 6.29 -3.31
N GLY A 110 20.40 5.98 -4.17
CA GLY A 110 20.25 6.12 -5.62
C GLY A 110 19.50 4.90 -6.14
N CYS A 111 18.27 5.04 -6.60
CA CYS A 111 17.40 3.90 -6.88
C CYS A 111 16.41 4.18 -8.01
N ASP A 112 15.72 3.16 -8.48
CA ASP A 112 14.58 3.32 -9.38
C ASP A 112 13.31 3.74 -8.65
N GLY A 113 13.25 3.49 -7.33
CA GLY A 113 12.15 3.89 -6.47
C GLY A 113 12.22 3.29 -5.07
N VAL A 114 11.21 3.58 -4.27
CA VAL A 114 11.01 3.04 -2.92
C VAL A 114 9.54 2.64 -2.77
N VAL A 115 9.29 1.43 -2.33
CA VAL A 115 7.95 0.92 -2.01
C VAL A 115 7.76 0.94 -0.50
N CYS A 116 6.66 1.55 -0.04
CA CYS A 116 6.18 1.39 1.34
C CYS A 116 4.91 0.57 1.30
N ALA A 117 4.86 -0.54 2.05
CA ALA A 117 3.75 -1.49 1.99
C ALA A 117 3.18 -1.83 3.35
N THR A 118 1.92 -2.24 3.36
CA THR A 118 1.24 -2.90 4.47
C THR A 118 1.59 -4.39 4.49
N PRO A 119 1.24 -5.15 5.53
CA PRO A 119 1.29 -6.61 5.51
C PRO A 119 0.48 -7.20 4.34
N THR A 120 -0.69 -6.65 4.04
CA THR A 120 -1.51 -7.04 2.88
C THR A 120 -0.75 -6.86 1.57
N GLY A 121 -0.07 -5.73 1.40
CA GLY A 121 0.74 -5.43 0.21
C GLY A 121 2.07 -6.18 0.15
N SER A 122 2.47 -6.88 1.21
CA SER A 122 3.72 -7.66 1.23
C SER A 122 3.77 -8.76 0.17
N THR A 123 2.61 -9.23 -0.32
CA THR A 123 2.47 -10.21 -1.39
C THR A 123 2.22 -9.60 -2.78
N ALA A 124 2.13 -8.26 -2.86
CA ALA A 124 1.92 -7.52 -4.11
C ALA A 124 3.26 -6.97 -4.68
N TYR A 125 3.35 -5.68 -4.93
CA TYR A 125 4.56 -5.09 -5.52
C TYR A 125 5.80 -5.21 -4.64
N ALA A 126 5.63 -5.09 -3.32
CA ALA A 126 6.72 -5.28 -2.37
C ALA A 126 7.38 -6.67 -2.50
N PHE A 127 6.60 -7.73 -2.76
CA PHE A 127 7.12 -9.07 -3.02
C PHE A 127 7.99 -9.12 -4.27
N SER A 128 7.51 -8.56 -5.38
CA SER A 128 8.26 -8.50 -6.64
C SER A 128 9.55 -7.70 -6.51
N ALA A 129 9.58 -6.74 -5.59
CA ALA A 129 10.75 -5.93 -5.25
C ALA A 129 11.73 -6.65 -4.28
N GLY A 130 11.45 -7.90 -3.90
CA GLY A 130 12.30 -8.68 -2.99
C GLY A 130 12.04 -8.41 -1.50
N GLY A 131 10.91 -7.82 -1.16
CA GLY A 131 10.44 -7.66 0.21
C GLY A 131 10.01 -9.00 0.84
N PRO A 132 10.00 -9.10 2.17
CA PRO A 132 9.52 -10.28 2.87
C PRO A 132 8.00 -10.39 2.79
N VAL A 133 7.48 -11.62 2.77
CA VAL A 133 6.06 -11.86 3.03
C VAL A 133 5.79 -11.64 4.52
N VAL A 134 4.82 -10.80 4.80
CA VAL A 134 4.35 -10.52 6.17
C VAL A 134 2.91 -10.98 6.26
N TRP A 135 2.62 -11.81 7.27
CA TRP A 135 1.27 -12.31 7.47
C TRP A 135 0.31 -11.17 7.82
N PRO A 136 -0.94 -11.17 7.34
CA PRO A 136 -1.85 -10.02 7.51
C PRO A 136 -2.10 -9.57 8.95
N GLU A 137 -2.04 -10.51 9.91
CA GLU A 137 -2.23 -10.22 11.34
C GLU A 137 -0.97 -9.63 12.02
N VAL A 138 0.18 -9.66 11.34
CA VAL A 138 1.42 -9.07 11.87
C VAL A 138 1.38 -7.56 11.65
N ALA A 139 1.28 -6.83 12.73
CA ALA A 139 1.27 -5.36 12.69
C ALA A 139 2.67 -4.82 12.35
N ALA A 140 2.87 -4.39 11.12
CA ALA A 140 4.15 -3.87 10.60
C ALA A 140 3.93 -2.97 9.39
N LEU A 141 4.96 -2.19 9.02
CA LEU A 141 5.09 -1.54 7.73
C LEU A 141 6.40 -1.99 7.08
N LEU A 142 6.41 -2.05 5.76
CA LEU A 142 7.58 -2.42 4.98
C LEU A 142 8.11 -1.22 4.20
N VAL A 143 9.44 -1.15 4.07
CA VAL A 143 10.13 -0.21 3.18
C VAL A 143 11.07 -1.01 2.30
N VAL A 144 10.83 -0.99 0.99
CA VAL A 144 11.53 -1.84 0.03
C VAL A 144 12.15 -0.98 -1.07
N PRO A 145 13.49 -0.95 -1.21
CA PRO A 145 14.15 -0.22 -2.29
C PRO A 145 14.00 -0.95 -3.63
N LEU A 146 13.82 -0.20 -4.71
CA LEU A 146 13.80 -0.71 -6.08
C LEU A 146 15.15 -0.45 -6.74
N SER A 147 15.87 -1.50 -7.11
CA SER A 147 17.17 -1.42 -7.82
C SER A 147 18.15 -0.43 -7.18
N ALA A 148 18.22 -0.38 -5.85
CA ALA A 148 19.02 0.61 -5.17
C ALA A 148 20.51 0.31 -5.23
N HIS A 149 21.29 1.33 -5.51
CA HIS A 149 22.74 1.35 -5.47
C HIS A 149 23.21 2.05 -4.18
N ALA A 150 23.33 1.29 -3.10
CA ALA A 150 23.82 1.76 -1.81
C ALA A 150 24.46 0.62 -1.03
N LEU A 151 25.36 0.94 -0.10
CA LEU A 151 26.01 -0.05 0.76
C LEU A 151 25.00 -0.83 1.62
N PHE A 152 23.90 -0.16 1.99
CA PHE A 152 22.81 -0.76 2.75
C PHE A 152 21.49 -0.47 2.03
N ALA A 153 21.12 -1.38 1.14
CA ALA A 153 19.87 -1.34 0.39
C ALA A 153 19.14 -2.68 0.58
N ARG A 154 18.51 -2.84 1.74
CA ARG A 154 17.74 -4.05 2.08
C ARG A 154 16.33 -3.65 2.45
N PRO A 155 15.34 -4.51 2.16
CA PRO A 155 14.00 -4.33 2.70
C PRO A 155 14.01 -4.24 4.23
N LEU A 156 13.21 -3.32 4.74
CA LEU A 156 13.06 -3.08 6.18
C LEU A 156 11.63 -3.41 6.59
N VAL A 157 11.51 -3.93 7.80
CA VAL A 157 10.23 -4.08 8.51
C VAL A 157 10.30 -3.16 9.72
N VAL A 158 9.34 -2.25 9.81
CA VAL A 158 9.27 -1.25 10.88
C VAL A 158 7.97 -1.37 11.66
N SER A 159 7.89 -0.70 12.81
CA SER A 159 6.68 -0.67 13.63
C SER A 159 5.48 -0.11 12.85
N PRO A 160 4.26 -0.58 13.08
CA PRO A 160 3.05 0.02 12.51
C PRO A 160 2.85 1.47 12.98
N SER A 161 3.44 1.86 14.11
CA SER A 161 3.41 3.24 14.62
C SER A 161 4.53 4.12 14.07
N SER A 162 5.44 3.57 13.25
CA SER A 162 6.53 4.36 12.66
C SER A 162 6.02 5.30 11.57
N SER A 163 6.69 6.46 11.49
CA SER A 163 6.57 7.39 10.38
C SER A 163 7.78 7.21 9.46
N ILE A 164 7.53 6.92 8.19
CA ILE A 164 8.55 6.78 7.16
C ILE A 164 8.55 8.07 6.35
N ALA A 165 9.71 8.71 6.22
CA ALA A 165 9.84 9.86 5.35
C ALA A 165 10.79 9.56 4.19
N LEU A 166 10.38 10.01 3.00
CA LEU A 166 11.14 9.91 1.76
C LEU A 166 11.35 11.31 1.23
N ASP A 167 12.56 11.83 1.37
CA ASP A 167 12.93 13.15 0.82
C ASP A 167 13.50 12.97 -0.57
N LEU A 168 12.81 13.51 -1.57
CA LEU A 168 13.28 13.52 -2.94
C LEU A 168 14.33 14.63 -3.15
N GLU A 169 15.52 14.25 -3.61
CA GLU A 169 16.57 15.26 -3.84
C GLU A 169 16.22 16.19 -5.00
N PRO A 170 16.75 17.45 -4.96
CA PRO A 170 16.35 18.52 -5.90
C PRO A 170 16.61 18.25 -7.39
N GLU A 171 17.44 17.27 -7.72
CA GLU A 171 17.74 16.92 -9.12
C GLU A 171 16.89 15.75 -9.64
N SER A 172 16.00 15.20 -8.78
CA SER A 172 15.21 14.03 -9.08
C SER A 172 13.76 14.41 -9.39
N GLN A 173 13.15 13.70 -10.35
CA GLN A 173 11.70 13.74 -10.61
C GLN A 173 11.10 12.38 -10.36
N ALA A 174 9.98 12.36 -9.70
CA ALA A 174 9.33 11.11 -9.32
C ALA A 174 7.81 11.20 -9.41
N VAL A 175 7.18 10.03 -9.40
CA VAL A 175 5.73 9.87 -9.32
C VAL A 175 5.43 8.96 -8.14
N LEU A 176 4.51 9.37 -7.30
CA LEU A 176 3.93 8.54 -6.26
C LEU A 176 2.78 7.74 -6.87
N TRP A 177 2.80 6.43 -6.72
CA TRP A 177 1.71 5.52 -7.06
C TRP A 177 1.08 4.96 -5.79
N ALA A 178 -0.22 4.88 -5.74
CA ALA A 178 -0.96 4.21 -4.66
C ALA A 178 -1.77 3.05 -5.24
N ASP A 179 -1.55 1.84 -4.71
CA ASP A 179 -2.14 0.57 -5.16
C ASP A 179 -2.01 0.36 -6.69
N GLY A 180 -0.91 0.85 -7.29
CA GLY A 180 -0.64 0.78 -8.73
C GLY A 180 -1.65 1.52 -9.62
N ARG A 181 -2.48 2.42 -9.07
CA ARG A 181 -3.63 3.02 -9.76
C ARG A 181 -3.70 4.54 -9.68
N ARG A 182 -3.58 5.11 -8.51
CA ARG A 182 -3.67 6.55 -8.27
C ARG A 182 -2.28 7.14 -8.25
N THR A 183 -2.10 8.29 -8.87
CA THR A 183 -0.80 8.94 -8.99
C THR A 183 -0.82 10.36 -8.45
N ILE A 184 0.32 10.78 -7.93
CA ILE A 184 0.62 12.18 -7.58
C ILE A 184 2.02 12.47 -8.12
N ASP A 185 2.16 13.55 -8.88
CA ASP A 185 3.48 14.02 -9.30
C ASP A 185 4.23 14.55 -8.07
N VAL A 186 5.49 14.14 -7.93
CA VAL A 186 6.37 14.52 -6.82
C VAL A 186 7.48 15.39 -7.39
N LEU A 187 7.51 16.63 -6.94
CA LEU A 187 8.46 17.62 -7.43
C LEU A 187 9.82 17.50 -6.73
N PRO A 188 10.89 17.99 -7.37
CA PRO A 188 12.20 18.07 -6.75
C PRO A 188 12.16 18.78 -5.39
N GLY A 189 12.71 18.12 -4.37
CA GLY A 189 12.72 18.65 -3.00
C GLY A 189 11.46 18.38 -2.18
N ASP A 190 10.47 17.68 -2.72
CA ASP A 190 9.31 17.25 -1.97
C ASP A 190 9.68 16.15 -0.96
N ARG A 191 8.93 16.15 0.13
CA ARG A 191 8.98 15.14 1.18
C ARG A 191 7.68 14.36 1.21
N LEU A 192 7.76 13.03 1.14
CA LEU A 192 6.64 12.14 1.40
C LEU A 192 6.71 11.66 2.85
N VAL A 193 5.58 11.69 3.53
CA VAL A 193 5.44 11.09 4.86
C VAL A 193 4.41 9.98 4.78
N VAL A 194 4.85 8.76 5.06
CA VAL A 194 4.04 7.54 5.02
C VAL A 194 3.90 6.98 6.43
N SER A 195 2.69 6.67 6.83
CA SER A 195 2.35 6.06 8.11
C SER A 195 1.17 5.11 7.97
N ALA A 196 0.89 4.31 8.99
CA ALA A 196 -0.39 3.63 9.07
C ALA A 196 -1.51 4.66 9.22
N ASP A 197 -2.62 4.45 8.53
CA ASP A 197 -3.83 5.25 8.66
C ASP A 197 -4.61 4.81 9.92
N GLU A 198 -5.27 5.76 10.57
CA GLU A 198 -6.17 5.48 11.70
C GLU A 198 -7.44 4.72 11.26
N GLN A 199 -7.81 4.84 9.99
CA GLN A 199 -8.97 4.15 9.43
C GLN A 199 -8.53 2.88 8.69
N PRO A 200 -8.80 1.68 9.22
CA PRO A 200 -8.53 0.43 8.52
C PRO A 200 -9.49 0.23 7.34
N VAL A 201 -9.09 -0.61 6.40
CA VAL A 201 -10.04 -1.22 5.45
C VAL A 201 -10.63 -2.46 6.09
N ARG A 202 -11.94 -2.64 5.94
CA ARG A 202 -12.69 -3.74 6.51
C ARG A 202 -13.03 -4.78 5.47
N PHE A 203 -12.78 -6.03 5.77
CA PHE A 203 -13.15 -7.17 4.95
C PHE A 203 -14.14 -8.05 5.70
N ALA A 204 -15.17 -8.50 5.02
CA ALA A 204 -16.09 -9.51 5.53
C ALA A 204 -15.48 -10.89 5.29
N ARG A 205 -15.47 -11.73 6.34
CA ARG A 205 -14.99 -13.12 6.35
C ARG A 205 -16.13 -14.06 6.69
N LEU A 206 -16.29 -15.12 5.90
CA LEU A 206 -17.35 -16.11 6.00
C LEU A 206 -16.98 -17.27 6.94
#